data_aa69383788532b580b4cc5ee40b87804
#
_entry.id   aa69383788532b580b4cc5ee40b87804
#
_cell.length_a   1.000
_cell.length_b   1.000
_cell.length_c   1.000
_cell.angle_alpha   90.00
_cell.angle_beta   90.00
_cell.angle_gamma   90.00
#
_symmetry.space_group_name_H-M   'P 1'
#
loop_
_entity.id
_entity.type
_entity.pdbx_description
1 polymer ?
#
loop_
_entity_poly.entity_id
_entity_poly.type
_entity_poly.pdbx_seq_one_letter_code
_entity_poly.pdbx_strand_id
1 'polypeptide(L)'
;MLKIKILFVCYYLIFQKLPTLISKTIKMITENEKLFIEKFKKSDISEWSKIESDPKVRHFVDGKKQTYKQSEEYIKKNILSYENNGFGRYAVRLKKNKQLIGMCGFLEEDYGIDFGYRYTPSVWRNGIGFDVAKLVLNYGIKKLKLNKILALTHEDNYGPIRILEKLDFIKKNKIILHKQNTYIFKL
;
A
#
# COMPACT_ATOMS: atom_id res chain seq x y z
N MET A 1 -38.98 5.01 39.56
CA MET A 1 -37.65 5.63 39.44
C MET A 1 -36.50 4.67 39.03
N LEU A 2 -36.61 3.35 39.23
CA LEU A 2 -35.52 2.40 38.94
C LEU A 2 -35.34 2.08 37.42
N LYS A 3 -36.44 2.05 36.64
CA LYS A 3 -36.41 1.72 35.20
C LYS A 3 -35.70 2.77 34.32
N ILE A 4 -35.72 4.04 34.70
CA ILE A 4 -35.09 5.14 33.96
C ILE A 4 -33.55 5.13 34.12
N LYS A 5 -33.04 4.74 35.29
CA LYS A 5 -31.59 4.62 35.53
C LYS A 5 -30.94 3.49 34.74
N ILE A 6 -31.66 2.38 34.54
CA ILE A 6 -31.12 1.23 33.74
C ILE A 6 -31.02 1.58 32.27
N LEU A 7 -31.99 2.33 31.71
CA LEU A 7 -31.91 2.78 30.32
C LEU A 7 -30.72 3.75 30.07
N PHE A 8 -30.43 4.65 31.00
CA PHE A 8 -29.31 5.60 30.87
C PHE A 8 -27.94 4.90 30.95
N VAL A 9 -27.79 3.90 31.79
CA VAL A 9 -26.55 3.11 31.91
C VAL A 9 -26.32 2.27 30.66
N CYS A 10 -27.36 1.63 30.11
CA CYS A 10 -27.24 0.92 28.81
C CYS A 10 -26.92 1.86 27.65
N TYR A 11 -27.53 3.04 27.60
CA TYR A 11 -27.24 4.04 26.56
C TYR A 11 -25.80 4.55 26.67
N TYR A 12 -25.31 4.80 27.88
CA TYR A 12 -23.93 5.25 28.14
C TYR A 12 -22.88 4.19 27.76
N LEU A 13 -23.13 2.92 28.06
CA LEU A 13 -22.23 1.80 27.69
C LEU A 13 -22.23 1.50 26.20
N ILE A 14 -23.35 1.69 25.52
CA ILE A 14 -23.42 1.56 24.05
C ILE A 14 -22.69 2.72 23.38
N PHE A 15 -22.81 3.95 23.88
CA PHE A 15 -22.15 5.11 23.33
C PHE A 15 -20.61 5.11 23.52
N GLN A 16 -20.11 4.52 24.62
CA GLN A 16 -18.66 4.37 24.82
C GLN A 16 -18.02 3.28 23.94
N LYS A 17 -18.80 2.29 23.48
CA LYS A 17 -18.30 1.24 22.56
C LYS A 17 -18.36 1.62 21.07
N LEU A 18 -19.23 2.57 20.71
CA LEU A 18 -19.38 3.05 19.33
C LEU A 18 -18.09 3.65 18.74
N PRO A 19 -17.32 4.51 19.43
CA PRO A 19 -16.08 5.06 18.87
C PRO A 19 -15.01 4.00 18.59
N THR A 20 -14.95 2.94 19.38
CA THR A 20 -13.96 1.86 19.21
C THR A 20 -14.33 0.90 18.08
N LEU A 21 -15.63 0.68 17.80
CA LEU A 21 -16.07 -0.08 16.63
C LEU A 21 -15.89 0.73 15.34
N ILE A 22 -16.23 2.01 15.32
CA ILE A 22 -16.08 2.91 14.17
C ILE A 22 -14.60 3.10 13.86
N SER A 23 -13.73 3.24 14.86
CA SER A 23 -12.27 3.38 14.67
C SER A 23 -11.62 2.11 14.09
N LYS A 24 -12.16 0.91 14.32
CA LYS A 24 -11.63 -0.33 13.73
C LYS A 24 -12.03 -0.53 12.27
N THR A 25 -13.16 0.05 11.82
CA THR A 25 -13.72 -0.18 10.48
C THR A 25 -13.11 0.74 9.41
N ILE A 26 -12.45 1.85 9.79
CA ILE A 26 -11.97 2.89 8.85
C ILE A 26 -10.53 2.65 8.32
N LYS A 27 -9.84 1.59 8.75
CA LYS A 27 -8.43 1.35 8.38
C LYS A 27 -8.22 0.49 7.14
N MET A 28 -9.21 -0.30 6.75
CA MET A 28 -9.12 -1.18 5.58
C MET A 28 -9.45 -0.42 4.30
N ILE A 29 -8.58 -0.54 3.30
CA ILE A 29 -8.72 0.12 2.00
C ILE A 29 -9.54 -0.75 1.05
N THR A 30 -9.14 -2.01 0.90
CA THR A 30 -9.80 -3.02 0.06
C THR A 30 -9.32 -4.41 0.45
N GLU A 31 -10.03 -5.45 0.02
CA GLU A 31 -9.69 -6.83 0.30
C GLU A 31 -10.21 -7.79 -0.77
N ASN A 32 -9.72 -9.03 -0.74
CA ASN A 32 -10.31 -10.19 -1.42
C ASN A 32 -10.30 -11.39 -0.47
N GLU A 33 -10.54 -12.60 -0.96
CA GLU A 33 -10.58 -13.82 -0.14
C GLU A 33 -9.27 -14.10 0.61
N LYS A 34 -8.11 -13.76 0.02
CA LYS A 34 -6.77 -14.12 0.53
C LYS A 34 -6.04 -12.98 1.23
N LEU A 35 -6.38 -11.74 0.88
CA LEU A 35 -5.58 -10.55 1.19
C LEU A 35 -6.46 -9.43 1.72
N PHE A 36 -5.88 -8.59 2.57
CA PHE A 36 -6.43 -7.28 2.89
C PHE A 36 -5.36 -6.20 2.81
N ILE A 37 -5.79 -5.00 2.45
CA ILE A 37 -4.95 -3.84 2.26
C ILE A 37 -5.42 -2.75 3.24
N GLU A 38 -4.49 -2.22 4.01
CA GLU A 38 -4.76 -1.20 5.02
C GLU A 38 -3.70 -0.10 5.02
N LYS A 39 -3.96 1.03 5.69
CA LYS A 39 -2.95 2.06 5.90
C LYS A 39 -1.82 1.52 6.77
N PHE A 40 -0.58 1.89 6.46
CA PHE A 40 0.56 1.61 7.32
C PHE A 40 0.38 2.23 8.71
N LYS A 41 0.89 1.54 9.71
CA LYS A 41 0.93 1.96 11.11
C LYS A 41 2.38 2.01 11.59
N LYS A 42 2.67 2.76 12.62
CA LYS A 42 4.02 2.79 13.24
C LYS A 42 4.47 1.38 13.71
N SER A 43 3.52 0.54 14.13
CA SER A 43 3.81 -0.86 14.52
C SER A 43 4.33 -1.73 13.37
N ASP A 44 4.19 -1.30 12.13
CA ASP A 44 4.61 -2.09 10.95
C ASP A 44 6.08 -1.89 10.60
N ILE A 45 6.78 -0.92 11.24
CA ILE A 45 8.16 -0.57 10.94
C ILE A 45 9.08 -1.79 10.99
N SER A 46 8.93 -2.63 12.01
CA SER A 46 9.78 -3.82 12.18
C SER A 46 9.59 -4.85 11.07
N GLU A 47 8.33 -5.15 10.70
CA GLU A 47 8.03 -6.08 9.60
C GLU A 47 8.45 -5.49 8.25
N TRP A 48 8.18 -4.20 8.03
CA TRP A 48 8.56 -3.51 6.81
C TRP A 48 10.08 -3.45 6.63
N SER A 49 10.83 -3.18 7.71
CA SER A 49 12.29 -3.16 7.68
C SER A 49 12.90 -4.50 7.27
N LYS A 50 12.29 -5.63 7.68
CA LYS A 50 12.73 -6.96 7.25
C LYS A 50 12.53 -7.16 5.75
N ILE A 51 11.43 -6.68 5.19
CA ILE A 51 11.17 -6.73 3.73
C ILE A 51 12.18 -5.87 2.97
N GLU A 52 12.42 -4.65 3.42
CA GLU A 52 13.31 -3.69 2.76
C GLU A 52 14.80 -4.01 2.94
N SER A 53 15.16 -4.85 3.91
CA SER A 53 16.51 -5.35 4.06
C SER A 53 16.85 -6.54 3.15
N ASP A 54 15.85 -7.14 2.49
CA ASP A 54 16.08 -8.23 1.54
C ASP A 54 16.67 -7.67 0.22
N PRO A 55 17.89 -8.10 -0.16
CA PRO A 55 18.52 -7.60 -1.39
C PRO A 55 17.73 -7.92 -2.65
N LYS A 56 16.96 -9.03 -2.67
CA LYS A 56 16.11 -9.39 -3.82
C LYS A 56 15.00 -8.36 -4.01
N VAL A 57 14.42 -7.87 -2.92
CA VAL A 57 13.36 -6.85 -2.93
C VAL A 57 13.88 -5.51 -3.45
N ARG A 58 15.11 -5.15 -3.08
CA ARG A 58 15.73 -3.87 -3.44
C ARG A 58 16.49 -3.88 -4.77
N HIS A 59 16.73 -5.04 -5.37
CA HIS A 59 17.58 -5.19 -6.55
C HIS A 59 17.26 -4.21 -7.67
N PHE A 60 16.00 -4.04 -8.02
CA PHE A 60 15.55 -3.12 -9.09
C PHE A 60 15.03 -1.75 -8.57
N VAL A 61 15.32 -1.38 -7.32
CA VAL A 61 14.95 -0.08 -6.79
C VAL A 61 16.16 0.85 -6.79
N ASP A 62 17.14 0.55 -5.97
CA ASP A 62 18.42 1.26 -5.86
C ASP A 62 19.57 0.33 -5.53
N GLY A 63 19.30 -0.98 -5.45
CA GLY A 63 20.26 -2.03 -5.12
C GLY A 63 20.76 -2.02 -3.66
N LYS A 64 20.24 -1.14 -2.82
CA LYS A 64 20.72 -0.95 -1.44
C LYS A 64 19.69 -1.46 -0.43
N LYS A 65 20.15 -2.27 0.54
CA LYS A 65 19.34 -2.63 1.70
C LYS A 65 18.99 -1.39 2.50
N GLN A 66 17.74 -1.28 2.93
CA GLN A 66 17.35 -0.20 3.82
C GLN A 66 17.65 -0.54 5.29
N THR A 67 18.05 0.50 6.02
CA THR A 67 18.17 0.46 7.47
C THR A 67 16.79 0.53 8.13
N TYR A 68 16.70 0.18 9.39
CA TYR A 68 15.49 0.35 10.19
C TYR A 68 14.99 1.81 10.18
N LYS A 69 15.93 2.78 10.34
CA LYS A 69 15.61 4.22 10.32
C LYS A 69 14.99 4.66 8.98
N GLN A 70 15.53 4.20 7.86
CA GLN A 70 14.96 4.50 6.54
C GLN A 70 13.56 3.89 6.36
N SER A 71 13.35 2.68 6.88
CA SER A 71 12.02 2.05 6.89
C SER A 71 11.01 2.79 7.77
N GLU A 72 11.46 3.34 8.90
CA GLU A 72 10.66 4.22 9.75
C GLU A 72 10.28 5.52 9.03
N GLU A 73 11.24 6.16 8.38
CA GLU A 73 11.02 7.38 7.59
C GLU A 73 10.04 7.13 6.44
N TYR A 74 10.17 5.98 5.75
CA TYR A 74 9.23 5.58 4.70
C TYR A 74 7.80 5.45 5.23
N ILE A 75 7.59 4.78 6.36
CA ILE A 75 6.26 4.63 6.95
C ILE A 75 5.71 5.98 7.42
N LYS A 76 6.53 6.84 8.03
CA LYS A 76 6.14 8.20 8.41
C LYS A 76 5.70 9.03 7.18
N LYS A 77 6.47 8.98 6.07
CA LYS A 77 6.11 9.65 4.80
C LYS A 77 4.73 9.19 4.33
N ASN A 78 4.44 7.89 4.37
CA ASN A 78 3.14 7.37 3.96
C ASN A 78 2.00 7.79 4.89
N ILE A 79 2.22 7.82 6.21
CA ILE A 79 1.21 8.28 7.17
C ILE A 79 0.86 9.76 6.90
N LEU A 80 1.86 10.60 6.68
CA LEU A 80 1.66 12.01 6.31
C LEU A 80 0.95 12.17 4.95
N SER A 81 1.28 11.32 3.97
CA SER A 81 0.60 11.34 2.67
C SER A 81 -0.89 11.01 2.80
N TYR A 82 -1.30 10.10 3.70
CA TYR A 82 -2.71 9.85 3.95
C TYR A 82 -3.45 11.05 4.54
N GLU A 83 -2.77 11.86 5.34
CA GLU A 83 -3.33 13.05 5.98
C GLU A 83 -3.43 14.21 4.98
N ASN A 84 -2.38 14.43 4.19
CA ASN A 84 -2.28 15.57 3.28
C ASN A 84 -3.04 15.35 1.96
N ASN A 85 -2.90 14.14 1.37
CA ASN A 85 -3.38 13.85 0.01
C ASN A 85 -4.58 12.89 0.00
N GLY A 86 -4.94 12.29 1.16
CA GLY A 86 -5.98 11.27 1.25
C GLY A 86 -5.54 9.88 0.82
N PHE A 87 -4.34 9.70 0.26
CA PHE A 87 -3.79 8.43 -0.21
C PHE A 87 -2.29 8.30 0.08
N GLY A 88 -1.76 7.09 -0.12
CA GLY A 88 -0.35 6.74 0.07
C GLY A 88 -0.08 5.31 -0.38
N ARG A 89 1.10 4.78 -0.10
CA ARG A 89 1.38 3.34 -0.21
C ARG A 89 0.73 2.61 0.97
N TYR A 90 0.03 1.54 0.71
CA TYR A 90 -0.70 0.77 1.70
C TYR A 90 0.02 -0.53 2.04
N ALA A 91 -0.12 -0.98 3.28
CA ALA A 91 0.33 -2.28 3.73
C ALA A 91 -0.54 -3.40 3.14
N VAL A 92 0.10 -4.41 2.57
CA VAL A 92 -0.56 -5.61 2.01
C VAL A 92 -0.32 -6.79 2.94
N ARG A 93 -1.42 -7.42 3.40
CA ARG A 93 -1.35 -8.52 4.36
C ARG A 93 -2.09 -9.76 3.90
N LEU A 94 -1.59 -10.92 4.29
CA LEU A 94 -2.30 -12.18 4.16
C LEU A 94 -3.42 -12.30 5.22
N LYS A 95 -4.64 -12.69 4.82
CA LYS A 95 -5.75 -12.90 5.77
C LYS A 95 -5.48 -14.02 6.77
N LYS A 96 -4.84 -15.10 6.32
CA LYS A 96 -4.61 -16.32 7.12
C LYS A 96 -3.83 -16.09 8.41
N ASN A 97 -2.87 -15.17 8.42
CA ASN A 97 -1.97 -14.94 9.56
C ASN A 97 -1.65 -13.46 9.80
N LYS A 98 -2.27 -12.55 9.06
CA LYS A 98 -2.08 -11.09 9.13
C LYS A 98 -0.66 -10.62 8.79
N GLN A 99 0.19 -11.51 8.27
CA GLN A 99 1.58 -11.21 7.91
C GLN A 99 1.64 -10.09 6.86
N LEU A 100 2.48 -9.09 7.08
CA LEU A 100 2.83 -8.09 6.09
C LEU A 100 3.67 -8.74 4.99
N ILE A 101 3.21 -8.66 3.75
CA ILE A 101 3.88 -9.24 2.59
C ILE A 101 4.38 -8.21 1.58
N GLY A 102 4.13 -6.94 1.83
CA GLY A 102 4.57 -5.89 0.93
C GLY A 102 3.73 -4.63 1.02
N MET A 103 3.86 -3.82 -0.01
CA MET A 103 3.08 -2.59 -0.17
C MET A 103 2.54 -2.45 -1.59
N CYS A 104 1.43 -1.69 -1.72
CA CYS A 104 0.90 -1.22 -2.99
C CYS A 104 0.13 0.08 -2.77
N GLY A 105 0.19 1.03 -3.72
CA GLY A 105 -0.57 2.26 -3.59
C GLY A 105 -0.01 3.40 -4.43
N PHE A 106 -0.29 4.62 -3.99
CA PHE A 106 -0.02 5.83 -4.74
C PHE A 106 0.84 6.79 -3.91
N LEU A 107 1.66 7.59 -4.58
CA LEU A 107 2.32 8.75 -4.00
C LEU A 107 2.19 9.91 -4.98
N GLU A 108 2.01 11.10 -4.46
CA GLU A 108 2.15 12.31 -5.24
C GLU A 108 3.64 12.65 -5.30
N GLU A 109 4.16 12.73 -6.50
CA GLU A 109 5.54 13.07 -6.81
C GLU A 109 5.53 14.24 -7.82
N ASP A 110 6.64 14.92 -8.01
CA ASP A 110 6.74 16.10 -8.89
C ASP A 110 6.31 15.81 -10.35
N TYR A 111 6.43 14.55 -10.77
CA TYR A 111 6.04 14.08 -12.11
C TYR A 111 4.59 13.58 -12.21
N GLY A 112 3.83 13.58 -11.10
CA GLY A 112 2.44 13.15 -11.04
C GLY A 112 2.18 12.05 -10.01
N ILE A 113 1.02 11.39 -10.13
CA ILE A 113 0.62 10.34 -9.20
C ILE A 113 1.32 9.02 -9.57
N ASP A 114 2.30 8.63 -8.77
CA ASP A 114 3.07 7.40 -8.97
C ASP A 114 2.35 6.20 -8.34
N PHE A 115 2.05 5.19 -9.16
CA PHE A 115 1.52 3.90 -8.73
C PHE A 115 2.66 2.90 -8.58
N GLY A 116 2.88 2.40 -7.38
CA GLY A 116 3.95 1.45 -7.12
C GLY A 116 3.56 0.35 -6.17
N TYR A 117 4.27 -0.76 -6.29
CA TYR A 117 4.10 -1.94 -5.45
C TYR A 117 5.42 -2.68 -5.29
N ARG A 118 5.55 -3.38 -4.16
CA ARG A 118 6.72 -4.17 -3.81
C ARG A 118 6.32 -5.23 -2.79
N TYR A 119 6.75 -6.46 -3.02
CA TYR A 119 6.36 -7.61 -2.22
C TYR A 119 7.57 -8.46 -1.83
N THR A 120 7.46 -9.17 -0.70
CA THR A 120 8.44 -10.17 -0.28
C THR A 120 8.54 -11.30 -1.31
N PRO A 121 9.75 -11.88 -1.53
CA PRO A 121 9.95 -12.94 -2.52
C PRO A 121 9.06 -14.18 -2.34
N SER A 122 8.65 -14.47 -1.11
CA SER A 122 7.79 -15.64 -0.79
C SER A 122 6.42 -15.65 -1.49
N VAL A 123 5.99 -14.49 -2.00
CA VAL A 123 4.70 -14.36 -2.72
C VAL A 123 4.85 -14.06 -4.21
N TRP A 124 6.06 -14.07 -4.73
CA TRP A 124 6.28 -13.86 -6.16
C TRP A 124 5.82 -15.05 -7.00
N ARG A 125 5.47 -14.81 -8.27
CA ARG A 125 5.08 -15.81 -9.29
C ARG A 125 3.83 -16.62 -8.97
N ASN A 126 3.02 -16.23 -7.98
CA ASN A 126 1.77 -16.91 -7.60
C ASN A 126 0.50 -16.07 -7.86
N GLY A 127 0.61 -15.00 -8.66
CA GLY A 127 -0.51 -14.14 -9.03
C GLY A 127 -0.85 -13.04 -8.01
N ILE A 128 -0.40 -13.15 -6.77
CA ILE A 128 -0.71 -12.20 -5.68
C ILE A 128 -0.39 -10.74 -6.08
N GLY A 129 0.76 -10.52 -6.71
CA GLY A 129 1.17 -9.17 -7.12
C GLY A 129 0.19 -8.49 -8.05
N PHE A 130 -0.34 -9.24 -9.03
CA PHE A 130 -1.36 -8.75 -9.96
C PHE A 130 -2.70 -8.49 -9.26
N ASP A 131 -3.15 -9.43 -8.44
CA ASP A 131 -4.42 -9.30 -7.72
C ASP A 131 -4.45 -8.07 -6.83
N VAL A 132 -3.38 -7.84 -6.06
CA VAL A 132 -3.24 -6.65 -5.21
C VAL A 132 -3.20 -5.38 -6.05
N ALA A 133 -2.36 -5.34 -7.09
CA ALA A 133 -2.21 -4.17 -7.95
C ALA A 133 -3.56 -3.79 -8.59
N LYS A 134 -4.32 -4.77 -9.07
CA LYS A 134 -5.67 -4.58 -9.63
C LYS A 134 -6.66 -4.02 -8.59
N LEU A 135 -6.68 -4.58 -7.39
CA LEU A 135 -7.57 -4.13 -6.31
C LEU A 135 -7.28 -2.68 -5.92
N VAL A 136 -6.01 -2.36 -5.71
CA VAL A 136 -5.58 -1.01 -5.28
C VAL A 136 -5.77 0.01 -6.39
N LEU A 137 -5.45 -0.35 -7.64
CA LEU A 137 -5.68 0.53 -8.79
C LEU A 137 -7.16 0.85 -8.95
N ASN A 138 -8.04 -0.14 -8.87
CA ASN A 138 -9.49 0.05 -8.90
C ASN A 138 -9.99 0.96 -7.77
N TYR A 139 -9.43 0.81 -6.56
CA TYR A 139 -9.71 1.70 -5.45
C TYR A 139 -9.29 3.15 -5.76
N GLY A 140 -8.09 3.35 -6.28
CA GLY A 140 -7.58 4.66 -6.69
C GLY A 140 -8.48 5.36 -7.70
N ILE A 141 -8.85 4.64 -8.77
CA ILE A 141 -9.69 5.20 -9.83
C ILE A 141 -11.13 5.44 -9.33
N LYS A 142 -11.77 4.42 -8.72
CA LYS A 142 -13.20 4.46 -8.41
C LYS A 142 -13.53 5.25 -7.14
N LYS A 143 -12.70 5.16 -6.11
CA LYS A 143 -12.96 5.80 -4.80
C LYS A 143 -12.22 7.10 -4.62
N LEU A 144 -10.92 7.13 -4.96
CA LEU A 144 -10.10 8.34 -4.82
C LEU A 144 -10.20 9.27 -6.02
N LYS A 145 -10.80 8.80 -7.15
CA LYS A 145 -10.95 9.58 -8.40
C LYS A 145 -9.61 10.02 -9.00
N LEU A 146 -8.56 9.24 -8.73
CA LEU A 146 -7.24 9.53 -9.29
C LEU A 146 -7.26 9.36 -10.81
N ASN A 147 -6.56 10.25 -11.48
CA ASN A 147 -6.35 10.24 -12.94
C ASN A 147 -4.89 10.55 -13.24
N LYS A 148 -4.47 10.37 -14.49
CA LYS A 148 -3.07 10.59 -14.92
C LYS A 148 -2.07 9.82 -14.06
N ILE A 149 -2.38 8.55 -13.79
CA ILE A 149 -1.56 7.67 -12.97
C ILE A 149 -0.35 7.22 -13.78
N LEU A 150 0.82 7.33 -13.18
CA LEU A 150 2.10 6.89 -13.73
C LEU A 150 2.62 5.70 -12.92
N ALA A 151 3.53 4.95 -13.52
CA ALA A 151 4.31 3.95 -12.80
C ALA A 151 5.73 3.90 -13.38
N LEU A 152 6.70 3.68 -12.52
CA LEU A 152 8.11 3.61 -12.87
C LEU A 152 8.66 2.23 -12.57
N THR A 153 9.39 1.62 -13.51
CA THR A 153 10.03 0.33 -13.28
C THR A 153 11.33 0.19 -14.07
N HIS A 154 12.31 -0.47 -13.46
CA HIS A 154 13.57 -0.82 -14.13
C HIS A 154 13.30 -1.64 -15.39
N GLU A 155 14.07 -1.42 -16.46
CA GLU A 155 13.85 -2.08 -17.76
C GLU A 155 13.95 -3.61 -17.71
N ASP A 156 14.74 -4.18 -16.80
CA ASP A 156 14.90 -5.63 -16.63
C ASP A 156 13.97 -6.22 -15.57
N ASN A 157 13.11 -5.40 -14.96
CA ASN A 157 12.15 -5.88 -13.94
C ASN A 157 10.88 -6.41 -14.60
N TYR A 158 10.97 -7.54 -15.30
CA TYR A 158 9.89 -8.12 -16.10
C TYR A 158 8.62 -8.44 -15.32
N GLY A 159 8.73 -8.76 -14.02
CA GLY A 159 7.56 -9.04 -13.19
C GLY A 159 6.58 -7.86 -13.11
N PRO A 160 7.01 -6.70 -12.59
CA PRO A 160 6.23 -5.47 -12.60
C PRO A 160 5.80 -5.01 -14.00
N ILE A 161 6.67 -5.11 -15.01
CA ILE A 161 6.33 -4.73 -16.39
C ILE A 161 5.06 -5.48 -16.84
N ARG A 162 5.04 -6.83 -16.71
CA ARG A 162 3.88 -7.65 -17.08
C ARG A 162 2.62 -7.33 -16.28
N ILE A 163 2.76 -6.91 -15.01
CA ILE A 163 1.61 -6.49 -14.19
C ILE A 163 1.05 -5.18 -14.72
N LEU A 164 1.88 -4.20 -15.02
CA LEU A 164 1.45 -2.90 -15.56
C LEU A 164 0.76 -3.07 -16.91
N GLU A 165 1.34 -3.85 -17.82
CA GLU A 165 0.74 -4.15 -19.13
C GLU A 165 -0.64 -4.82 -19.00
N LYS A 166 -0.81 -5.78 -18.08
CA LYS A 166 -2.10 -6.42 -17.78
C LYS A 166 -3.12 -5.49 -17.10
N LEU A 167 -2.68 -4.35 -16.59
CA LEU A 167 -3.52 -3.31 -16.00
C LEU A 167 -3.73 -2.14 -16.96
N ASP A 168 -3.48 -2.35 -18.25
CA ASP A 168 -3.68 -1.38 -19.34
C ASP A 168 -2.78 -0.15 -19.26
N PHE A 169 -1.68 -0.21 -18.50
CA PHE A 169 -0.65 0.82 -18.55
C PHE A 169 0.13 0.74 -19.85
N ILE A 170 0.27 1.87 -20.50
CA ILE A 170 1.02 2.00 -21.75
C ILE A 170 2.44 2.44 -21.44
N LYS A 171 3.42 1.64 -21.91
CA LYS A 171 4.83 2.01 -21.84
C LYS A 171 5.10 3.24 -22.69
N LYS A 172 5.75 4.23 -22.13
CA LYS A 172 6.14 5.50 -22.77
C LYS A 172 7.66 5.58 -22.88
N ASN A 173 8.23 6.64 -22.37
CA ASN A 173 9.64 6.94 -22.48
C ASN A 173 10.49 6.13 -21.49
N LYS A 174 11.78 6.06 -21.76
CA LYS A 174 12.81 5.59 -20.84
C LYS A 174 13.55 6.80 -20.26
N ILE A 175 13.84 6.77 -18.98
CA ILE A 175 14.64 7.75 -18.26
C ILE A 175 15.76 7.06 -17.48
N ILE A 176 16.73 7.83 -17.03
CA ILE A 176 17.73 7.35 -16.07
C ILE A 176 17.29 7.78 -14.68
N LEU A 177 16.97 6.81 -13.82
CA LEU A 177 16.62 7.04 -12.42
C LEU A 177 17.57 6.22 -11.54
N HIS A 178 18.19 6.85 -10.54
CA HIS A 178 19.20 6.22 -9.66
C HIS A 178 20.33 5.50 -10.45
N LYS A 179 20.77 6.08 -11.57
CA LYS A 179 21.75 5.50 -12.49
C LYS A 179 21.29 4.22 -13.20
N GLN A 180 20.00 3.97 -13.26
CA GLN A 180 19.39 2.78 -13.88
C GLN A 180 18.39 3.19 -14.97
N ASN A 181 18.34 2.42 -16.05
CA ASN A 181 17.34 2.58 -17.10
C ASN A 181 15.95 2.23 -16.56
N THR A 182 15.05 3.17 -16.61
CA THR A 182 13.72 3.05 -16.02
C THR A 182 12.66 3.41 -17.06
N TYR A 183 11.67 2.54 -17.25
CA TYR A 183 10.51 2.84 -18.08
C TYR A 183 9.47 3.63 -17.30
N ILE A 184 8.87 4.59 -18.00
CA ILE A 184 7.66 5.29 -17.54
C ILE A 184 6.46 4.61 -18.20
N PHE A 185 5.48 4.23 -17.37
CA PHE A 185 4.20 3.74 -17.80
C PHE A 185 3.11 4.76 -17.45
N LYS A 186 2.08 4.87 -18.30
CA LYS A 186 0.92 5.76 -18.08
C LYS A 186 -0.37 4.98 -18.26
N LEU A 187 -1.30 5.21 -17.36
CA LEU A 187 -2.67 4.74 -17.47
C LEU A 187 -3.54 5.82 -18.11
#